data_3d82577c3952a1570b33dd7a51c624e7
#
_entry.id   3d82577c3952a1570b33dd7a51c624e7
#
_cell.length_a   1.000
_cell.length_b   1.000
_cell.length_c   1.000
_cell.angle_alpha   90.00
_cell.angle_beta   90.00
_cell.angle_gamma   90.00
#
_symmetry.space_group_name_H-M   'P 1'
#
loop_
_entity.id
_entity.type
_entity.pdbx_description
1 polymer ?
#
loop_
_entity_poly.entity_id
_entity_poly.type
_entity_poly.pdbx_seq_one_letter_code
_entity_poly.pdbx_strand_id
1 'polypeptide(L)'
;LESRRFAWSKSGILIICVAILYVLISILLDVMQYRLSAVQYLGVFALMTVPMAVMLIRKDMKYQDLLENKQSDIFLAMRELDLTRQKIEYLANHDEFTGLPNRRAFMKQLENALARAKADQSNLALVYLDLDKFQSFNDMLGHLLTDQILQLMSRRFAAAQMRAARVGGDEFTIILENCRNDKSLHSSLNRLMHIFSEPFQVEGYDFYVSASMGVSLYPDHASDPDTLLNYAELAMRQAKQNKNTYQIYRKLEKPLDLDHLKLQRDLRLALQNKEFVLHYQSKHDLQTLRIIGSEALIRWQHPTLGLVPPNRFIPLAEEMGLMVPIGNWLINQVCGQIRKWSDMGLRHRVSINLSAVQFQSERIVHDVRNALEQTGIDPSLLELEITESMAMNIDEAMHTLIQLNNLGVRLSIDDFGTGYSSLNYLNRLPIHQLKIDRSFIQDINLKPENEAIVSAIVSLAENFHLRVVAEGVETEEQLRILKKYRCHEVQGFLFQKPLPLEEFEKRLFPVSRS
;
A
#
# COMPACT_ATOMS: atom_id res chain seq x y z
N LEU A 1 60.21 20.56 4.72
CA LEU A 1 61.65 20.72 5.01
C LEU A 1 62.43 19.45 4.65
N GLU A 2 62.58 19.12 3.35
CA GLU A 2 63.57 18.14 2.90
C GLU A 2 63.94 18.42 1.46
N SER A 3 65.22 18.75 1.30
CA SER A 3 66.04 18.68 0.08
C SER A 3 65.52 19.38 -1.17
N ARG A 4 65.72 20.72 -1.23
CA ARG A 4 66.03 21.35 -2.52
C ARG A 4 67.36 20.77 -3.02
N ARG A 5 67.33 19.59 -3.61
CA ARG A 5 68.33 19.18 -4.55
C ARG A 5 68.20 20.12 -5.76
N PHE A 6 69.24 20.96 -5.96
CA PHE A 6 69.43 21.74 -7.18
C PHE A 6 69.51 20.75 -8.34
N ALA A 7 68.36 20.32 -8.85
CA ALA A 7 68.32 19.64 -10.13
C ALA A 7 68.50 20.75 -11.15
N TRP A 8 69.72 20.86 -11.66
CA TRP A 8 69.97 21.65 -12.87
C TRP A 8 68.87 21.28 -13.86
N SER A 9 68.09 22.24 -14.29
CA SER A 9 67.08 21.95 -15.30
C SER A 9 67.81 21.40 -16.50
N LYS A 10 67.19 20.46 -17.23
CA LYS A 10 67.80 19.89 -18.45
C LYS A 10 68.25 21.03 -19.41
N SER A 11 67.61 22.17 -19.35
CA SER A 11 67.92 23.41 -20.03
C SER A 11 69.24 24.03 -19.52
N GLY A 12 69.54 24.02 -18.25
CA GLY A 12 70.78 24.52 -17.69
C GLY A 12 72.00 23.65 -18.10
N ILE A 13 71.84 22.34 -18.10
CA ILE A 13 72.87 21.39 -18.56
C ILE A 13 73.13 21.62 -20.05
N LEU A 14 72.10 21.84 -20.85
CA LEU A 14 72.20 22.08 -22.29
C LEU A 14 72.89 23.41 -22.59
N ILE A 15 72.64 24.47 -21.84
CA ILE A 15 73.32 25.78 -21.97
C ILE A 15 74.83 25.63 -21.70
N ILE A 16 75.17 24.87 -20.68
CA ILE A 16 76.58 24.58 -20.34
C ILE A 16 77.28 23.77 -21.46
N CYS A 17 76.59 22.74 -22.00
CA CYS A 17 77.11 21.96 -23.10
C CYS A 17 77.32 22.82 -24.37
N VAL A 18 76.42 23.74 -24.67
CA VAL A 18 76.59 24.68 -25.80
C VAL A 18 77.72 25.65 -25.56
N ALA A 19 77.86 26.19 -24.37
CA ALA A 19 79.01 27.04 -24.02
C ALA A 19 80.36 26.31 -24.16
N ILE A 20 80.44 25.06 -23.69
CA ILE A 20 81.64 24.22 -23.87
C ILE A 20 81.91 23.94 -25.33
N LEU A 21 80.91 23.58 -26.12
CA LEU A 21 80.99 23.34 -27.55
C LEU A 21 81.50 24.58 -28.31
N TYR A 22 80.94 25.79 -27.93
CA TYR A 22 81.38 27.04 -28.47
C TYR A 22 82.90 27.33 -28.20
N VAL A 23 83.34 27.13 -26.96
CA VAL A 23 84.75 27.31 -26.58
C VAL A 23 85.64 26.33 -27.35
N LEU A 24 85.22 25.08 -27.54
CA LEU A 24 85.98 24.08 -28.32
C LEU A 24 86.06 24.48 -29.83
N ILE A 25 84.92 24.97 -30.42
CA ILE A 25 84.89 25.45 -31.79
C ILE A 25 85.78 26.71 -31.96
N SER A 26 85.78 27.63 -30.99
CA SER A 26 86.59 28.83 -31.01
C SER A 26 88.10 28.46 -30.94
N ILE A 27 88.47 27.53 -30.11
CA ILE A 27 89.88 27.00 -30.03
C ILE A 27 90.22 26.31 -31.32
N LEU A 28 89.34 25.52 -31.93
CA LEU A 28 89.61 24.80 -33.17
C LEU A 28 89.79 25.78 -34.36
N LEU A 29 89.00 26.84 -34.42
CA LEU A 29 89.14 27.88 -35.47
C LEU A 29 90.42 28.69 -35.30
N ASP A 30 90.91 28.93 -34.08
CA ASP A 30 92.15 29.61 -33.80
C ASP A 30 93.34 28.76 -34.20
N VAL A 31 93.27 27.45 -33.89
CA VAL A 31 94.29 26.46 -34.27
C VAL A 31 94.41 26.30 -35.81
N MET A 32 93.29 26.45 -36.55
CA MET A 32 93.24 26.39 -38.02
C MET A 32 93.65 27.72 -38.72
N GLN A 33 94.25 28.72 -38.00
CA GLN A 33 94.77 30.00 -38.49
C GLN A 33 93.68 30.92 -39.13
N TYR A 34 92.38 30.72 -38.84
CA TYR A 34 91.36 31.63 -39.20
C TYR A 34 91.28 32.78 -38.16
N ARG A 35 92.01 33.90 -38.46
CA ARG A 35 91.96 35.10 -37.60
C ARG A 35 90.62 35.85 -37.80
N LEU A 36 89.57 35.45 -37.11
CA LEU A 36 88.29 36.17 -37.09
C LEU A 36 88.42 37.37 -36.12
N SER A 37 87.78 38.50 -36.46
CA SER A 37 87.71 39.61 -35.55
C SER A 37 86.75 39.29 -34.38
N ALA A 38 86.91 39.91 -33.22
CA ALA A 38 86.03 39.69 -32.06
C ALA A 38 84.53 39.88 -32.39
N VAL A 39 84.16 40.78 -33.31
CA VAL A 39 82.80 41.01 -33.77
C VAL A 39 82.22 39.83 -34.54
N GLN A 40 83.07 39.15 -35.37
CA GLN A 40 82.66 37.95 -36.12
C GLN A 40 82.49 36.74 -35.18
N TYR A 41 83.27 36.59 -34.15
CA TYR A 41 83.08 35.57 -33.09
C TYR A 41 81.76 35.81 -32.35
N LEU A 42 81.47 37.04 -31.98
CA LEU A 42 80.20 37.41 -31.30
C LEU A 42 78.96 37.16 -32.23
N GLY A 43 79.13 37.43 -33.51
CA GLY A 43 78.08 37.19 -34.49
C GLY A 43 77.76 35.69 -34.67
N VAL A 44 78.79 34.84 -34.78
CA VAL A 44 78.56 33.39 -34.88
C VAL A 44 77.97 32.81 -33.57
N PHE A 45 78.41 33.30 -32.42
CA PHE A 45 77.88 32.90 -31.12
C PHE A 45 76.40 33.29 -31.00
N ALA A 46 76.05 34.53 -31.33
CA ALA A 46 74.67 35.02 -31.32
C ALA A 46 73.77 34.23 -32.30
N LEU A 47 74.29 33.92 -33.46
CA LEU A 47 73.54 33.18 -34.50
C LEU A 47 73.20 31.75 -34.09
N MET A 48 74.04 31.10 -33.25
CA MET A 48 73.83 29.77 -32.73
C MET A 48 73.02 29.75 -31.44
N THR A 49 73.28 30.69 -30.52
CA THR A 49 72.69 30.67 -29.15
C THR A 49 71.31 31.29 -29.08
N VAL A 50 71.06 32.37 -29.85
CA VAL A 50 69.73 33.07 -29.81
C VAL A 50 68.59 32.17 -30.28
N PRO A 51 68.67 31.50 -31.47
CA PRO A 51 67.61 30.61 -31.90
C PRO A 51 67.34 29.46 -30.92
N MET A 52 68.44 28.91 -30.34
CA MET A 52 68.33 27.82 -29.37
C MET A 52 67.73 28.27 -28.06
N ALA A 53 68.07 29.45 -27.54
CA ALA A 53 67.43 30.05 -26.38
C ALA A 53 65.92 30.32 -26.62
N VAL A 54 65.58 30.87 -27.78
CA VAL A 54 64.16 31.08 -28.16
C VAL A 54 63.41 29.76 -28.26
N MET A 55 64.03 28.71 -28.83
CA MET A 55 63.41 27.38 -28.91
C MET A 55 63.20 26.77 -27.53
N LEU A 56 64.13 26.92 -26.59
CA LEU A 56 64.03 26.43 -25.24
C LEU A 56 62.93 27.17 -24.45
N ILE A 57 62.90 28.50 -24.56
CA ILE A 57 61.86 29.33 -23.94
C ILE A 57 60.45 28.95 -24.46
N ARG A 58 60.31 28.81 -25.77
CA ARG A 58 59.01 28.35 -26.35
C ARG A 58 58.62 26.96 -25.90
N LYS A 59 59.56 26.04 -25.76
CA LYS A 59 59.32 24.70 -25.26
C LYS A 59 58.90 24.72 -23.78
N ASP A 60 59.56 25.54 -22.99
CA ASP A 60 59.24 25.70 -21.57
C ASP A 60 57.86 26.34 -21.34
N MET A 61 57.54 27.40 -22.07
CA MET A 61 56.22 28.00 -22.10
C MET A 61 55.11 26.98 -22.45
N LYS A 62 55.34 26.23 -23.55
CA LYS A 62 54.38 25.19 -23.96
C LYS A 62 54.23 24.08 -22.95
N TYR A 63 55.27 23.78 -22.19
CA TYR A 63 55.25 22.80 -21.12
C TYR A 63 54.51 23.34 -19.86
N GLN A 64 54.65 24.62 -19.54
CA GLN A 64 53.92 25.30 -18.48
C GLN A 64 52.42 25.37 -18.79
N ASP A 65 52.04 25.79 -20.02
CA ASP A 65 50.65 25.81 -20.48
C ASP A 65 50.01 24.42 -20.38
N LEU A 66 50.75 23.36 -20.74
CA LEU A 66 50.27 21.98 -20.64
C LEU A 66 50.08 21.52 -19.17
N LEU A 67 50.97 21.95 -18.28
CA LEU A 67 50.86 21.66 -16.85
C LEU A 67 49.69 22.39 -16.21
N GLU A 68 49.49 23.66 -16.54
CA GLU A 68 48.34 24.45 -16.04
C GLU A 68 47.01 23.87 -16.52
N ASN A 69 46.92 23.50 -17.81
CA ASN A 69 45.73 22.84 -18.35
C ASN A 69 45.44 21.50 -17.64
N LYS A 70 46.47 20.66 -17.45
CA LYS A 70 46.31 19.39 -16.72
C LYS A 70 45.95 19.59 -15.25
N GLN A 71 46.47 20.62 -14.58
CA GLN A 71 46.08 20.93 -13.21
C GLN A 71 44.61 21.37 -13.14
N SER A 72 44.15 22.19 -14.09
CA SER A 72 42.74 22.60 -14.21
C SER A 72 41.84 21.40 -14.45
N ASP A 73 42.20 20.49 -15.38
CA ASP A 73 41.43 19.27 -15.66
C ASP A 73 41.32 18.35 -14.41
N ILE A 74 42.43 18.17 -13.69
CA ILE A 74 42.44 17.40 -12.44
C ILE A 74 41.57 18.05 -11.37
N PHE A 75 41.60 19.37 -11.25
CA PHE A 75 40.76 20.10 -10.27
C PHE A 75 39.28 19.94 -10.59
N LEU A 76 38.88 20.07 -11.88
CA LEU A 76 37.51 19.85 -12.32
C LEU A 76 37.05 18.41 -12.06
N ALA A 77 37.87 17.43 -12.42
CA ALA A 77 37.58 16.03 -12.18
C ALA A 77 37.45 15.69 -10.68
N MET A 78 38.31 16.25 -9.83
CA MET A 78 38.18 16.10 -8.37
C MET A 78 36.90 16.70 -7.82
N ARG A 79 36.49 17.88 -8.32
CA ARG A 79 35.24 18.52 -7.93
C ARG A 79 34.02 17.73 -8.34
N GLU A 80 34.03 17.17 -9.55
CA GLU A 80 32.97 16.31 -10.05
C GLU A 80 32.87 14.99 -9.24
N LEU A 81 34.02 14.42 -8.92
CA LEU A 81 34.09 13.23 -8.06
C LEU A 81 33.52 13.48 -6.67
N ASP A 82 33.85 14.64 -6.08
CA ASP A 82 33.34 15.01 -4.75
C ASP A 82 31.83 15.24 -4.75
N LEU A 83 31.31 15.94 -5.75
CA LEU A 83 29.86 16.12 -5.94
C LEU A 83 29.15 14.78 -6.15
N THR A 84 29.74 13.90 -6.96
CA THR A 84 29.18 12.56 -7.20
C THR A 84 29.19 11.73 -5.93
N ARG A 85 30.28 11.78 -5.15
CA ARG A 85 30.37 11.12 -3.86
C ARG A 85 29.32 11.62 -2.88
N GLN A 86 29.14 12.92 -2.76
CA GLN A 86 28.09 13.52 -1.91
C GLN A 86 26.70 13.09 -2.33
N LYS A 87 26.43 13.03 -3.64
CA LYS A 87 25.16 12.55 -4.18
C LYS A 87 24.93 11.06 -3.86
N ILE A 88 25.94 10.22 -4.02
CA ILE A 88 25.87 8.80 -3.67
C ILE A 88 25.61 8.64 -2.17
N GLU A 89 26.32 9.38 -1.33
CA GLU A 89 26.15 9.33 0.13
C GLU A 89 24.77 9.82 0.57
N TYR A 90 24.21 10.83 -0.10
CA TYR A 90 22.85 11.30 0.12
C TYR A 90 21.82 10.23 -0.27
N LEU A 91 21.90 9.68 -1.48
CA LEU A 91 21.00 8.63 -1.98
C LEU A 91 21.09 7.33 -1.19
N ALA A 92 22.25 7.02 -0.63
CA ALA A 92 22.42 5.85 0.24
C ALA A 92 21.61 5.96 1.56
N ASN A 93 21.21 7.17 1.97
CA ASN A 93 20.54 7.44 3.23
C ASN A 93 19.16 8.11 3.10
N HIS A 94 18.78 8.59 1.91
CA HIS A 94 17.52 9.30 1.69
C HIS A 94 16.73 8.70 0.53
N ASP A 95 15.43 8.83 0.58
CA ASP A 95 14.52 8.53 -0.52
C ASP A 95 14.61 9.66 -1.56
N GLU A 96 14.80 9.31 -2.81
CA GLU A 96 15.04 10.26 -3.90
C GLU A 96 13.83 11.18 -4.17
N PHE A 97 12.61 10.68 -4.01
CA PHE A 97 11.38 11.41 -4.32
C PHE A 97 10.96 12.34 -3.21
N THR A 98 11.01 11.88 -1.97
CA THR A 98 10.51 12.62 -0.81
C THR A 98 11.58 13.40 -0.06
N GLY A 99 12.86 13.06 -0.25
CA GLY A 99 13.99 13.60 0.51
C GLY A 99 14.03 13.15 1.99
N LEU A 100 13.11 12.31 2.40
CA LEU A 100 13.10 11.73 3.75
C LEU A 100 14.21 10.68 3.91
N PRO A 101 14.66 10.39 5.13
CA PRO A 101 15.49 9.23 5.40
C PRO A 101 14.87 7.96 4.80
N ASN A 102 15.69 7.13 4.15
CA ASN A 102 15.26 5.82 3.66
C ASN A 102 15.29 4.78 4.80
N ARG A 103 14.86 3.55 4.52
CA ARG A 103 14.83 2.44 5.48
C ARG A 103 16.17 2.24 6.21
N ARG A 104 17.29 2.34 5.49
CA ARG A 104 18.64 2.16 6.06
C ARG A 104 18.97 3.25 7.08
N ALA A 105 18.74 4.49 6.73
CA ALA A 105 18.97 5.63 7.62
C ALA A 105 18.03 5.61 8.81
N PHE A 106 16.78 5.22 8.57
CA PHE A 106 15.77 5.07 9.62
C PHE A 106 16.19 4.04 10.68
N MET A 107 16.62 2.84 10.28
CA MET A 107 17.07 1.81 11.24
C MET A 107 18.19 2.33 12.15
N LYS A 108 19.16 3.04 11.58
CA LYS A 108 20.22 3.69 12.37
C LYS A 108 19.70 4.78 13.32
N GLN A 109 18.69 5.55 12.87
CA GLN A 109 18.04 6.56 13.74
C GLN A 109 17.27 5.88 14.88
N LEU A 110 16.57 4.78 14.62
CA LEU A 110 15.84 4.01 15.62
C LEU A 110 16.79 3.40 16.66
N GLU A 111 17.90 2.79 16.23
CA GLU A 111 18.96 2.29 17.13
C GLU A 111 19.46 3.39 18.08
N ASN A 112 19.77 4.56 17.53
CA ASN A 112 20.23 5.69 18.31
C ASN A 112 19.14 6.23 19.28
N ALA A 113 17.88 6.24 18.85
CA ALA A 113 16.77 6.66 19.69
C ALA A 113 16.53 5.68 20.85
N LEU A 114 16.62 4.39 20.58
CA LEU A 114 16.53 3.34 21.61
C LEU A 114 17.69 3.42 22.62
N ALA A 115 18.89 3.68 22.15
CA ALA A 115 20.06 3.86 23.03
C ALA A 115 19.86 5.06 23.98
N ARG A 116 19.34 6.19 23.47
CA ARG A 116 18.97 7.35 24.30
C ARG A 116 17.83 7.01 25.27
N ALA A 117 16.74 6.42 24.76
CA ALA A 117 15.60 6.05 25.60
C ALA A 117 16.01 5.11 26.75
N LYS A 118 16.94 4.20 26.50
CA LYS A 118 17.51 3.30 27.52
C LYS A 118 18.33 4.05 28.57
N ALA A 119 19.16 5.01 28.12
CA ALA A 119 20.00 5.83 29.02
C ALA A 119 19.12 6.74 29.91
N ASP A 120 18.09 7.33 29.34
CA ASP A 120 17.20 8.31 29.99
C ASP A 120 16.03 7.62 30.74
N GLN A 121 15.95 6.29 30.71
CA GLN A 121 14.82 5.51 31.24
C GLN A 121 13.46 6.03 30.75
N SER A 122 13.39 6.38 29.47
CA SER A 122 12.23 6.95 28.82
C SER A 122 11.59 5.96 27.84
N ASN A 123 10.32 6.20 27.50
CA ASN A 123 9.57 5.40 26.56
C ASN A 123 9.65 5.99 25.15
N LEU A 124 9.59 5.12 24.15
CA LEU A 124 9.58 5.47 22.74
C LEU A 124 8.43 4.71 22.05
N ALA A 125 7.72 5.39 21.16
CA ALA A 125 6.77 4.73 20.27
C ALA A 125 7.28 4.78 18.82
N LEU A 126 7.23 3.64 18.16
CA LEU A 126 7.46 3.49 16.75
C LEU A 126 6.12 3.38 16.04
N VAL A 127 5.87 4.27 15.07
CA VAL A 127 4.68 4.22 14.22
C VAL A 127 5.09 3.73 12.83
N TYR A 128 4.41 2.73 12.32
CA TYR A 128 4.45 2.28 10.94
C TYR A 128 3.15 2.73 10.26
N LEU A 129 3.25 3.46 9.16
CA LEU A 129 2.15 4.10 8.47
C LEU A 129 2.13 3.65 7.02
N ASP A 130 0.94 3.36 6.51
CA ASP A 130 0.68 3.01 5.12
C ASP A 130 -0.54 3.79 4.62
N LEU A 131 -0.46 4.31 3.39
CA LEU A 131 -1.53 5.09 2.78
C LEU A 131 -2.64 4.19 2.26
N ASP A 132 -3.88 4.48 2.67
CA ASP A 132 -5.02 3.68 2.25
C ASP A 132 -5.32 3.87 0.77
N LYS A 133 -5.48 2.75 0.03
CA LYS A 133 -5.83 2.73 -1.40
C LYS A 133 -4.84 3.46 -2.31
N PHE A 134 -3.57 3.65 -1.89
CA PHE A 134 -2.60 4.42 -2.68
C PHE A 134 -2.32 3.79 -4.06
N GLN A 135 -2.37 2.47 -4.17
CA GLN A 135 -2.27 1.78 -5.45
C GLN A 135 -3.40 2.18 -6.40
N SER A 136 -4.64 2.29 -5.91
CA SER A 136 -5.76 2.77 -6.73
C SER A 136 -5.58 4.21 -7.20
N PHE A 137 -4.93 5.07 -6.38
CA PHE A 137 -4.54 6.41 -6.81
C PHE A 137 -3.48 6.36 -7.92
N ASN A 138 -2.47 5.48 -7.81
CA ASN A 138 -1.48 5.27 -8.86
C ASN A 138 -2.11 4.82 -10.18
N ASP A 139 -3.04 3.89 -10.12
CA ASP A 139 -3.71 3.32 -11.30
C ASP A 139 -4.61 4.37 -11.98
N MET A 140 -5.23 5.26 -11.21
CA MET A 140 -6.16 6.29 -11.71
C MET A 140 -5.44 7.56 -12.17
N LEU A 141 -4.43 8.03 -11.43
CA LEU A 141 -3.79 9.34 -11.63
C LEU A 141 -2.42 9.25 -12.31
N GLY A 142 -1.83 8.05 -12.34
CA GLY A 142 -0.46 7.83 -12.79
C GLY A 142 0.60 8.24 -11.75
N HIS A 143 1.81 7.72 -11.90
CA HIS A 143 2.90 7.88 -10.93
C HIS A 143 3.32 9.33 -10.69
N LEU A 144 3.23 10.21 -11.71
CA LEU A 144 3.68 11.61 -11.57
C LEU A 144 2.87 12.40 -10.55
N LEU A 145 1.54 12.25 -10.50
CA LEU A 145 0.69 12.96 -9.55
C LEU A 145 0.77 12.36 -8.15
N THR A 146 0.89 11.04 -8.06
CA THR A 146 1.05 10.37 -6.76
C THR A 146 2.40 10.66 -6.12
N ASP A 147 3.47 10.83 -6.90
CA ASP A 147 4.77 11.28 -6.40
C ASP A 147 4.70 12.69 -5.80
N GLN A 148 3.89 13.60 -6.39
CA GLN A 148 3.65 14.93 -5.81
C GLN A 148 2.90 14.84 -4.47
N ILE A 149 1.94 13.93 -4.33
CA ILE A 149 1.24 13.68 -3.04
C ILE A 149 2.25 13.22 -1.98
N LEU A 150 3.14 12.29 -2.31
CA LEU A 150 4.20 11.83 -1.39
C LEU A 150 5.16 12.96 -0.97
N GLN A 151 5.52 13.85 -1.91
CA GLN A 151 6.33 15.03 -1.61
C GLN A 151 5.59 16.03 -0.70
N LEU A 152 4.31 16.29 -0.95
CA LEU A 152 3.50 17.15 -0.08
C LEU A 152 3.36 16.55 1.32
N MET A 153 3.22 15.24 1.42
CA MET A 153 3.18 14.53 2.69
C MET A 153 4.49 14.68 3.47
N SER A 154 5.63 14.53 2.82
CA SER A 154 6.93 14.74 3.46
C SER A 154 7.07 16.16 4.02
N ARG A 155 6.55 17.15 3.29
CA ARG A 155 6.52 18.56 3.76
C ARG A 155 5.60 18.73 4.97
N ARG A 156 4.43 18.06 5.00
CA ARG A 156 3.53 18.08 6.17
C ARG A 156 4.16 17.45 7.40
N PHE A 157 4.87 16.32 7.25
CA PHE A 157 5.64 15.73 8.36
C PHE A 157 6.70 16.68 8.88
N ALA A 158 7.45 17.35 8.00
CA ALA A 158 8.46 18.32 8.39
C ALA A 158 7.84 19.53 9.11
N ALA A 159 6.72 20.08 8.61
CA ALA A 159 5.99 21.17 9.23
C ALA A 159 5.46 20.81 10.63
N ALA A 160 5.02 19.56 10.81
CA ALA A 160 4.59 19.01 12.09
C ALA A 160 5.76 18.62 13.01
N GLN A 161 7.01 18.83 12.59
CA GLN A 161 8.24 18.45 13.31
C GLN A 161 8.30 16.93 13.61
N MET A 162 7.75 16.12 12.74
CA MET A 162 7.77 14.66 12.86
C MET A 162 9.05 14.07 12.24
N ARG A 163 9.72 13.19 12.97
CA ARG A 163 10.87 12.45 12.44
C ARG A 163 10.39 11.26 11.61
N ALA A 164 9.96 11.57 10.40
CA ALA A 164 9.45 10.56 9.47
C ALA A 164 10.57 10.04 8.56
N ALA A 165 10.42 8.79 8.11
CA ALA A 165 11.23 8.17 7.08
C ALA A 165 10.31 7.42 6.11
N ARG A 166 10.73 7.25 4.85
CA ARG A 166 10.03 6.43 3.87
C ARG A 166 10.74 5.10 3.74
N VAL A 167 10.03 4.00 4.02
CA VAL A 167 10.62 2.65 4.04
C VAL A 167 10.38 1.88 2.76
N GLY A 168 9.38 2.28 1.96
CA GLY A 168 9.08 1.71 0.64
C GLY A 168 7.74 2.24 0.13
N GLY A 169 7.50 2.23 -1.18
CA GLY A 169 6.19 2.54 -1.79
C GLY A 169 5.44 3.70 -1.13
N ASP A 170 4.32 3.38 -0.52
CA ASP A 170 3.42 4.24 0.26
C ASP A 170 3.59 4.10 1.79
N GLU A 171 4.69 3.46 2.23
CA GLU A 171 4.96 3.17 3.64
C GLU A 171 5.93 4.16 4.26
N PHE A 172 5.57 4.66 5.43
CA PHE A 172 6.36 5.59 6.22
C PHE A 172 6.53 5.08 7.66
N THR A 173 7.60 5.52 8.31
CA THR A 173 7.84 5.23 9.72
C THR A 173 8.13 6.51 10.48
N ILE A 174 7.70 6.59 11.74
CA ILE A 174 7.86 7.77 12.57
C ILE A 174 8.29 7.34 13.97
N ILE A 175 9.30 8.02 14.52
CA ILE A 175 9.76 7.81 15.89
C ILE A 175 9.16 8.91 16.77
N LEU A 176 8.38 8.53 17.78
CA LEU A 176 7.82 9.42 18.79
C LEU A 176 8.58 9.19 20.10
N GLU A 177 9.40 10.16 20.48
CA GLU A 177 10.17 10.15 21.73
C GLU A 177 9.33 10.73 22.90
N ASN A 178 9.66 10.36 24.12
CA ASN A 178 9.04 10.88 25.36
C ASN A 178 7.53 10.59 25.50
N CYS A 179 7.07 9.45 25.03
CA CYS A 179 5.69 8.98 25.25
C CYS A 179 5.50 8.47 26.69
N ARG A 180 5.53 9.40 27.67
CA ARG A 180 5.58 9.09 29.12
C ARG A 180 4.32 8.42 29.67
N ASN A 181 3.18 8.57 29.01
CA ASN A 181 1.90 7.98 29.40
C ASN A 181 0.97 7.85 28.18
N ASP A 182 -0.12 7.09 28.34
CA ASP A 182 -1.12 6.86 27.29
C ASP A 182 -1.70 8.16 26.72
N LYS A 183 -1.91 9.18 27.55
CA LYS A 183 -2.45 10.48 27.09
C LYS A 183 -1.49 11.19 26.15
N SER A 184 -0.18 11.19 26.44
CA SER A 184 0.82 11.82 25.57
C SER A 184 0.99 11.06 24.26
N LEU A 185 0.93 9.73 24.30
CA LEU A 185 0.95 8.87 23.11
C LEU A 185 -0.26 9.15 22.23
N HIS A 186 -1.47 9.06 22.77
CA HIS A 186 -2.71 9.29 22.02
C HIS A 186 -2.77 10.73 21.46
N SER A 187 -2.30 11.73 22.20
CA SER A 187 -2.21 13.11 21.68
C SER A 187 -1.27 13.20 20.47
N SER A 188 -0.11 12.52 20.51
CA SER A 188 0.84 12.51 19.41
C SER A 188 0.29 11.75 18.18
N LEU A 189 -0.41 10.64 18.41
CA LEU A 189 -1.05 9.87 17.35
C LEU A 189 -2.21 10.64 16.71
N ASN A 190 -3.05 11.31 17.50
CA ASN A 190 -4.12 12.17 16.97
C ASN A 190 -3.56 13.35 16.16
N ARG A 191 -2.45 13.96 16.59
CA ARG A 191 -1.77 14.99 15.82
C ARG A 191 -1.21 14.43 14.50
N LEU A 192 -0.74 13.20 14.49
CA LEU A 192 -0.30 12.53 13.27
C LEU A 192 -1.50 12.23 12.33
N MET A 193 -2.62 11.73 12.87
CA MET A 193 -3.85 11.52 12.09
C MET A 193 -4.37 12.83 11.49
N HIS A 194 -4.24 13.94 12.21
CA HIS A 194 -4.67 15.25 11.73
C HIS A 194 -3.92 15.75 10.48
N ILE A 195 -2.72 15.23 10.20
CA ILE A 195 -1.97 15.54 8.96
C ILE A 195 -2.76 15.13 7.70
N PHE A 196 -3.64 14.12 7.84
CA PHE A 196 -4.46 13.56 6.76
C PHE A 196 -5.86 14.16 6.69
N SER A 197 -6.26 15.04 7.62
CA SER A 197 -7.61 15.64 7.65
C SER A 197 -7.83 16.68 6.56
N GLU A 198 -6.77 17.31 6.06
CA GLU A 198 -6.83 18.29 4.99
C GLU A 198 -6.45 17.67 3.63
N PRO A 199 -7.10 18.08 2.53
CA PRO A 199 -6.79 17.55 1.22
C PRO A 199 -5.35 17.91 0.78
N PHE A 200 -4.80 17.07 -0.07
CA PHE A 200 -3.54 17.32 -0.77
C PHE A 200 -3.85 18.02 -2.10
N GLN A 201 -3.40 19.25 -2.25
CA GLN A 201 -3.63 20.04 -3.47
C GLN A 201 -2.55 19.74 -4.50
N VAL A 202 -2.94 19.12 -5.61
CA VAL A 202 -2.06 18.80 -6.73
C VAL A 202 -2.72 19.27 -8.02
N GLU A 203 -2.03 20.09 -8.79
CA GLU A 203 -2.51 20.65 -10.08
C GLU A 203 -3.89 21.30 -10.03
N GLY A 204 -4.26 21.88 -8.87
CA GLY A 204 -5.55 22.54 -8.66
C GLY A 204 -6.69 21.61 -8.25
N TYR A 205 -6.43 20.33 -8.03
CA TYR A 205 -7.37 19.36 -7.50
C TYR A 205 -7.08 19.02 -6.04
N ASP A 206 -8.13 18.76 -5.27
CA ASP A 206 -8.07 18.36 -3.88
C ASP A 206 -8.16 16.82 -3.76
N PHE A 207 -7.09 16.20 -3.23
CA PHE A 207 -7.04 14.75 -3.02
C PHE A 207 -7.12 14.42 -1.52
N TYR A 208 -8.10 13.63 -1.14
CA TYR A 208 -8.26 13.14 0.23
C TYR A 208 -7.57 11.77 0.35
N VAL A 209 -6.48 11.74 1.11
CA VAL A 209 -5.70 10.53 1.37
C VAL A 209 -5.81 10.21 2.85
N SER A 210 -6.18 8.99 3.19
CA SER A 210 -6.16 8.49 4.56
C SER A 210 -4.98 7.54 4.78
N ALA A 211 -4.68 7.25 6.03
CA ALA A 211 -3.60 6.34 6.39
C ALA A 211 -4.02 5.39 7.51
N SER A 212 -3.53 4.16 7.42
CA SER A 212 -3.60 3.16 8.47
C SER A 212 -2.27 3.08 9.20
N MET A 213 -2.28 3.10 10.54
CA MET A 213 -1.06 3.18 11.33
C MET A 213 -1.00 2.05 12.36
N GLY A 214 0.19 1.48 12.53
CA GLY A 214 0.48 0.56 13.61
C GLY A 214 1.54 1.12 14.55
N VAL A 215 1.39 0.87 15.83
CA VAL A 215 2.23 1.43 16.88
C VAL A 215 2.84 0.33 17.72
N SER A 216 4.16 0.33 17.87
CA SER A 216 4.86 -0.49 18.86
C SER A 216 5.57 0.39 19.90
N LEU A 217 5.72 -0.11 21.12
CA LEU A 217 6.22 0.64 22.26
C LEU A 217 7.51 0.03 22.82
N TYR A 218 8.50 0.86 23.06
CA TYR A 218 9.68 0.52 23.86
C TYR A 218 9.51 1.05 25.28
N PRO A 219 9.80 0.29 26.33
CA PRO A 219 10.28 -1.10 26.31
C PRO A 219 9.17 -2.18 26.32
N ASP A 220 7.89 -1.80 26.37
CA ASP A 220 6.75 -2.67 26.68
C ASP A 220 6.56 -3.81 25.68
N HIS A 221 6.78 -3.55 24.40
CA HIS A 221 6.59 -4.56 23.35
C HIS A 221 7.89 -5.26 22.97
N ALA A 222 8.98 -4.51 22.79
CA ALA A 222 10.30 -5.04 22.47
C ALA A 222 11.41 -4.05 22.85
N SER A 223 12.65 -4.53 22.86
CA SER A 223 13.84 -3.73 23.16
C SER A 223 14.81 -3.60 22.00
N ASP A 224 14.59 -4.31 20.91
CA ASP A 224 15.42 -4.29 19.71
C ASP A 224 14.68 -3.65 18.53
N PRO A 225 15.41 -2.99 17.60
CA PRO A 225 14.81 -2.23 16.50
C PRO A 225 13.97 -3.06 15.54
N ASP A 226 14.46 -4.26 15.18
CA ASP A 226 13.81 -5.11 14.18
C ASP A 226 12.48 -5.66 14.71
N THR A 227 12.44 -6.11 15.95
CA THR A 227 11.21 -6.59 16.58
C THR A 227 10.19 -5.45 16.74
N LEU A 228 10.63 -4.23 17.14
CA LEU A 228 9.73 -3.08 17.22
C LEU A 228 9.14 -2.73 15.86
N LEU A 229 9.96 -2.72 14.80
CA LEU A 229 9.49 -2.44 13.45
C LEU A 229 8.46 -3.47 12.98
N ASN A 230 8.74 -4.76 13.18
CA ASN A 230 7.82 -5.85 12.84
C ASN A 230 6.48 -5.73 13.61
N TYR A 231 6.53 -5.43 14.91
CA TYR A 231 5.31 -5.28 15.70
C TYR A 231 4.47 -4.06 15.30
N ALA A 232 5.12 -2.95 14.91
CA ALA A 232 4.42 -1.80 14.37
C ALA A 232 3.77 -2.14 13.01
N GLU A 233 4.47 -2.84 12.12
CA GLU A 233 3.94 -3.31 10.85
C GLU A 233 2.73 -4.25 11.02
N LEU A 234 2.82 -5.23 11.94
CA LEU A 234 1.69 -6.12 12.25
C LEU A 234 0.46 -5.36 12.75
N ALA A 235 0.67 -4.38 13.63
CA ALA A 235 -0.43 -3.53 14.12
C ALA A 235 -1.02 -2.66 12.99
N MET A 236 -0.20 -2.16 12.05
CA MET A 236 -0.68 -1.41 10.88
C MET A 236 -1.55 -2.28 9.97
N ARG A 237 -1.16 -3.52 9.71
CA ARG A 237 -2.00 -4.47 8.95
C ARG A 237 -3.37 -4.71 9.61
N GLN A 238 -3.45 -4.69 10.94
CA GLN A 238 -4.73 -4.75 11.65
C GLN A 238 -5.53 -3.45 11.49
N ALA A 239 -4.87 -2.29 11.53
CA ALA A 239 -5.51 -0.99 11.30
C ALA A 239 -6.11 -0.89 9.88
N LYS A 240 -5.48 -1.49 8.87
CA LYS A 240 -5.98 -1.53 7.48
C LYS A 240 -7.37 -2.16 7.32
N GLN A 241 -7.79 -3.02 8.24
CA GLN A 241 -9.14 -3.60 8.21
C GLN A 241 -10.23 -2.55 8.40
N ASN A 242 -9.97 -1.52 9.22
CA ASN A 242 -10.91 -0.43 9.51
C ASN A 242 -10.57 0.89 8.80
N LYS A 243 -9.39 0.97 8.15
CA LYS A 243 -8.83 2.16 7.48
C LYS A 243 -8.89 3.45 8.30
N ASN A 244 -8.13 4.46 7.92
CA ASN A 244 -8.11 5.79 8.56
C ASN A 244 -8.08 5.72 10.10
N THR A 245 -7.24 4.85 10.65
CA THR A 245 -7.16 4.60 12.09
C THR A 245 -5.76 4.16 12.49
N TYR A 246 -5.51 4.06 13.80
CA TYR A 246 -4.30 3.44 14.30
C TYR A 246 -4.60 2.28 15.25
N GLN A 247 -3.69 1.32 15.29
CA GLN A 247 -3.70 0.22 16.26
C GLN A 247 -2.38 0.19 17.02
N ILE A 248 -2.47 0.09 18.34
CA ILE A 248 -1.29 -0.19 19.17
C ILE A 248 -1.11 -1.70 19.21
N TYR A 249 0.10 -2.16 18.92
CA TYR A 249 0.43 -3.58 18.97
C TYR A 249 -0.02 -4.18 20.31
N ARG A 250 -0.74 -5.27 20.25
CA ARG A 250 -1.07 -6.08 21.41
C ARG A 250 -0.44 -7.44 21.21
N LYS A 251 0.36 -7.85 22.18
CA LYS A 251 0.94 -9.19 22.15
C LYS A 251 -0.22 -10.20 22.14
N LEU A 252 -0.51 -10.70 20.95
CA LEU A 252 -1.45 -11.81 20.85
C LEU A 252 -0.81 -13.03 21.52
N GLU A 253 -1.55 -13.71 22.37
CA GLU A 253 -1.07 -14.89 23.10
C GLU A 253 -0.73 -16.10 22.22
N LYS A 254 -0.77 -15.93 20.90
CA LYS A 254 -0.37 -16.97 19.91
C LYS A 254 0.51 -16.39 18.81
N PRO A 255 1.62 -17.04 18.45
CA PRO A 255 2.45 -16.64 17.32
C PRO A 255 1.65 -16.80 16.01
N LEU A 256 1.31 -15.65 15.36
CA LEU A 256 0.49 -15.61 14.15
C LEU A 256 1.19 -16.22 12.92
N ASP A 257 2.52 -16.27 12.90
CA ASP A 257 3.24 -16.59 11.67
C ASP A 257 3.17 -18.07 11.24
N LEU A 258 3.21 -19.00 12.18
CA LEU A 258 3.15 -20.43 11.82
C LEU A 258 1.73 -20.88 11.43
N ASP A 259 0.71 -20.35 12.11
CA ASP A 259 -0.68 -20.68 11.79
C ASP A 259 -1.14 -20.03 10.47
N HIS A 260 -0.64 -18.84 10.14
CA HIS A 260 -0.92 -18.18 8.88
C HIS A 260 -0.30 -18.91 7.69
N LEU A 261 0.98 -19.30 7.80
CA LEU A 261 1.66 -20.10 6.77
C LEU A 261 1.02 -21.49 6.60
N LYS A 262 0.57 -22.10 7.72
CA LYS A 262 -0.18 -23.35 7.67
C LYS A 262 -1.51 -23.16 6.95
N LEU A 263 -2.27 -22.11 7.32
CA LEU A 263 -3.53 -21.81 6.64
C LEU A 263 -3.36 -21.56 5.15
N GLN A 264 -2.33 -20.80 4.74
CA GLN A 264 -2.03 -20.59 3.32
C GLN A 264 -1.74 -21.91 2.58
N ARG A 265 -0.91 -22.79 3.17
CA ARG A 265 -0.59 -24.09 2.58
C ARG A 265 -1.84 -24.97 2.45
N ASP A 266 -2.61 -25.05 3.54
CA ASP A 266 -3.74 -25.96 3.63
C ASP A 266 -4.93 -25.45 2.80
N LEU A 267 -5.09 -24.13 2.65
CA LEU A 267 -6.13 -23.51 1.82
C LEU A 267 -6.03 -23.89 0.34
N ARG A 268 -4.82 -24.11 -0.18
CA ARG A 268 -4.62 -24.58 -1.56
C ARG A 268 -5.28 -25.93 -1.84
N LEU A 269 -5.35 -26.77 -0.83
CA LEU A 269 -5.90 -28.12 -0.93
C LEU A 269 -7.34 -28.21 -0.45
N ALA A 270 -7.83 -27.21 0.28
CA ALA A 270 -9.13 -27.23 0.94
C ALA A 270 -10.30 -27.51 -0.02
N LEU A 271 -10.25 -26.97 -1.24
CA LEU A 271 -11.28 -27.21 -2.26
C LEU A 271 -11.26 -28.66 -2.76
N GLN A 272 -10.07 -29.20 -3.02
CA GLN A 272 -9.90 -30.59 -3.46
C GLN A 272 -10.29 -31.59 -2.36
N ASN A 273 -9.97 -31.27 -1.12
CA ASN A 273 -10.27 -32.07 0.06
C ASN A 273 -11.74 -31.96 0.52
N LYS A 274 -12.56 -31.12 -0.14
CA LYS A 274 -13.96 -30.85 0.21
C LYS A 274 -14.12 -30.32 1.65
N GLU A 275 -13.21 -29.47 2.08
CA GLU A 275 -13.19 -28.91 3.44
C GLU A 275 -14.09 -27.67 3.57
N PHE A 276 -14.61 -27.10 2.47
CA PHE A 276 -15.57 -26.02 2.52
C PHE A 276 -16.99 -26.56 2.75
N VAL A 277 -17.71 -25.87 3.63
CA VAL A 277 -19.11 -26.14 3.93
C VAL A 277 -19.91 -24.86 3.94
N LEU A 278 -21.23 -24.95 3.78
CA LEU A 278 -22.13 -23.80 3.81
C LEU A 278 -22.94 -23.79 5.09
N HIS A 279 -22.98 -22.64 5.74
CA HIS A 279 -23.94 -22.32 6.77
C HIS A 279 -24.98 -21.35 6.21
N TYR A 280 -26.21 -21.49 6.67
CA TYR A 280 -27.33 -20.69 6.18
C TYR A 280 -27.87 -19.81 7.31
N GLN A 281 -28.11 -18.55 7.03
CA GLN A 281 -28.77 -17.62 7.94
C GLN A 281 -30.08 -17.12 7.34
N SER A 282 -31.16 -17.21 8.10
CA SER A 282 -32.49 -16.84 7.63
C SER A 282 -32.66 -15.32 7.45
N LYS A 283 -33.28 -14.93 6.33
CA LYS A 283 -33.84 -13.60 6.07
C LYS A 283 -35.35 -13.64 6.34
N HIS A 284 -35.84 -12.67 7.06
CA HIS A 284 -37.22 -12.62 7.49
C HIS A 284 -37.93 -11.41 6.92
N ASP A 285 -39.19 -11.60 6.50
CA ASP A 285 -40.09 -10.47 6.21
C ASP A 285 -40.42 -9.75 7.51
N LEU A 286 -40.23 -8.44 7.56
CA LEU A 286 -40.32 -7.66 8.80
C LEU A 286 -41.77 -7.59 9.33
N GLN A 287 -42.77 -7.70 8.49
CA GLN A 287 -44.18 -7.61 8.88
C GLN A 287 -44.69 -8.94 9.43
N THR A 288 -44.43 -10.00 8.70
CA THR A 288 -44.93 -11.35 9.02
C THR A 288 -43.98 -12.18 9.88
N LEU A 289 -42.73 -11.78 9.97
CA LEU A 289 -41.62 -12.49 10.60
C LEU A 289 -41.37 -13.91 10.05
N ARG A 290 -41.96 -14.22 8.87
CA ARG A 290 -41.73 -15.49 8.18
C ARG A 290 -40.38 -15.49 7.47
N ILE A 291 -39.78 -16.66 7.37
CA ILE A 291 -38.59 -16.86 6.58
C ILE A 291 -38.94 -16.72 5.10
N ILE A 292 -38.27 -15.82 4.39
CA ILE A 292 -38.48 -15.52 2.96
C ILE A 292 -37.27 -15.81 2.10
N GLY A 293 -36.15 -16.14 2.71
CA GLY A 293 -34.88 -16.47 2.07
C GLY A 293 -33.81 -16.77 3.10
N SER A 294 -32.62 -16.98 2.61
CA SER A 294 -31.44 -17.17 3.45
C SER A 294 -30.17 -16.65 2.76
N GLU A 295 -29.18 -16.36 3.53
CA GLU A 295 -27.82 -16.11 3.06
C GLU A 295 -26.95 -17.35 3.28
N ALA A 296 -26.27 -17.80 2.22
CA ALA A 296 -25.32 -18.90 2.28
C ALA A 296 -23.91 -18.37 2.58
N LEU A 297 -23.42 -18.72 3.72
CA LEU A 297 -22.16 -18.24 4.28
C LEU A 297 -21.14 -19.36 4.25
N ILE A 298 -20.07 -19.19 3.48
CA ILE A 298 -18.98 -20.15 3.41
C ILE A 298 -18.27 -20.31 4.76
N ARG A 299 -17.90 -21.56 5.08
CA ARG A 299 -17.10 -21.92 6.25
C ARG A 299 -16.01 -22.91 5.83
N TRP A 300 -14.89 -22.87 6.47
CA TRP A 300 -13.82 -23.83 6.23
C TRP A 300 -13.72 -24.80 7.40
N GLN A 301 -14.13 -26.05 7.17
CA GLN A 301 -14.00 -27.14 8.14
C GLN A 301 -12.58 -27.70 8.05
N HIS A 302 -11.66 -27.04 8.75
CA HIS A 302 -10.26 -27.42 8.73
C HIS A 302 -10.01 -28.67 9.60
N PRO A 303 -9.23 -29.66 9.12
CA PRO A 303 -9.09 -30.94 9.81
C PRO A 303 -8.48 -30.84 11.23
N THR A 304 -7.63 -29.83 11.48
CA THR A 304 -6.97 -29.66 12.80
C THR A 304 -7.41 -28.42 13.55
N LEU A 305 -7.89 -27.37 12.86
CA LEU A 305 -8.31 -26.11 13.48
C LEU A 305 -9.81 -26.01 13.73
N GLY A 306 -10.58 -27.02 13.30
CA GLY A 306 -12.04 -27.00 13.35
C GLY A 306 -12.65 -25.99 12.37
N LEU A 307 -13.72 -25.33 12.76
CA LEU A 307 -14.44 -24.40 11.90
C LEU A 307 -13.72 -23.03 11.84
N VAL A 308 -13.04 -22.76 10.71
CA VAL A 308 -12.34 -21.51 10.44
C VAL A 308 -13.33 -20.50 9.84
N PRO A 309 -13.49 -19.31 10.44
CA PRO A 309 -14.43 -18.29 9.94
C PRO A 309 -13.89 -17.57 8.71
N PRO A 310 -14.79 -16.99 7.86
CA PRO A 310 -14.42 -16.35 6.58
C PRO A 310 -13.38 -15.25 6.72
N ASN A 311 -13.46 -14.42 7.73
CA ASN A 311 -12.53 -13.31 7.98
C ASN A 311 -11.07 -13.74 8.16
N ARG A 312 -10.80 -15.05 8.42
CA ARG A 312 -9.45 -15.59 8.53
C ARG A 312 -8.91 -16.16 7.22
N PHE A 313 -9.75 -16.68 6.34
CA PHE A 313 -9.27 -17.34 5.13
C PHE A 313 -9.63 -16.61 3.82
N ILE A 314 -10.68 -15.79 3.78
CA ILE A 314 -11.04 -15.05 2.56
C ILE A 314 -9.91 -14.10 2.11
N PRO A 315 -9.29 -13.28 3.00
CA PRO A 315 -8.16 -12.45 2.58
C PRO A 315 -7.00 -13.26 2.00
N LEU A 316 -6.70 -14.42 2.59
CA LEU A 316 -5.67 -15.33 2.07
C LEU A 316 -6.05 -15.90 0.70
N ALA A 317 -7.32 -16.26 0.53
CA ALA A 317 -7.82 -16.78 -0.75
C ALA A 317 -7.73 -15.70 -1.85
N GLU A 318 -7.97 -14.45 -1.52
CA GLU A 318 -7.80 -13.31 -2.44
C GLU A 318 -6.34 -13.11 -2.83
N GLU A 319 -5.43 -13.03 -1.87
CA GLU A 319 -3.98 -12.92 -2.10
C GLU A 319 -3.43 -14.06 -2.95
N MET A 320 -3.97 -15.27 -2.78
CA MET A 320 -3.53 -16.47 -3.50
C MET A 320 -4.24 -16.70 -4.83
N GLY A 321 -5.19 -15.83 -5.22
CA GLY A 321 -6.00 -16.00 -6.44
C GLY A 321 -6.96 -17.18 -6.39
N LEU A 322 -7.32 -17.68 -5.20
CA LEU A 322 -8.21 -18.84 -5.02
C LEU A 322 -9.69 -18.45 -4.97
N MET A 323 -10.03 -17.16 -4.95
CA MET A 323 -11.42 -16.72 -4.86
C MET A 323 -12.26 -17.13 -6.07
N VAL A 324 -11.70 -17.14 -7.28
CA VAL A 324 -12.43 -17.55 -8.48
C VAL A 324 -12.85 -19.04 -8.40
N PRO A 325 -11.97 -20.02 -8.14
CA PRO A 325 -12.38 -21.41 -7.99
C PRO A 325 -13.28 -21.66 -6.77
N ILE A 326 -13.06 -20.97 -5.63
CA ILE A 326 -13.92 -21.09 -4.45
C ILE A 326 -15.32 -20.55 -4.77
N GLY A 327 -15.43 -19.42 -5.45
CA GLY A 327 -16.70 -18.83 -5.81
C GLY A 327 -17.49 -19.66 -6.82
N ASN A 328 -16.81 -20.23 -7.81
CA ASN A 328 -17.47 -21.16 -8.72
C ASN A 328 -18.03 -22.39 -7.97
N TRP A 329 -17.26 -22.94 -7.03
CA TRP A 329 -17.75 -24.00 -6.15
C TRP A 329 -18.98 -23.54 -5.35
N LEU A 330 -18.94 -22.35 -4.74
CA LEU A 330 -20.03 -21.78 -3.95
C LEU A 330 -21.32 -21.66 -4.77
N ILE A 331 -21.23 -21.05 -5.98
CA ILE A 331 -22.37 -20.87 -6.88
C ILE A 331 -23.00 -22.23 -7.20
N ASN A 332 -22.19 -23.22 -7.56
CA ASN A 332 -22.68 -24.57 -7.91
C ASN A 332 -23.35 -25.27 -6.71
N GLN A 333 -22.76 -25.16 -5.49
CA GLN A 333 -23.35 -25.74 -4.29
C GLN A 333 -24.70 -25.11 -3.96
N VAL A 334 -24.80 -23.78 -4.04
CA VAL A 334 -26.04 -23.06 -3.75
C VAL A 334 -27.11 -23.34 -4.79
N CYS A 335 -26.80 -23.30 -6.08
CA CYS A 335 -27.75 -23.67 -7.14
C CYS A 335 -28.22 -25.11 -6.99
N GLY A 336 -27.34 -26.04 -6.67
CA GLY A 336 -27.70 -27.44 -6.40
C GLY A 336 -28.61 -27.57 -5.17
N GLN A 337 -28.42 -26.75 -4.13
CA GLN A 337 -29.29 -26.77 -2.95
C GLN A 337 -30.66 -26.13 -3.25
N ILE A 338 -30.70 -25.02 -3.98
CA ILE A 338 -31.97 -24.40 -4.46
C ILE A 338 -32.77 -25.42 -5.28
N ARG A 339 -32.10 -26.20 -6.14
CA ARG A 339 -32.76 -27.24 -6.93
C ARG A 339 -33.41 -28.29 -6.04
N LYS A 340 -32.69 -28.81 -5.04
CA LYS A 340 -33.25 -29.78 -4.08
C LYS A 340 -34.50 -29.25 -3.38
N TRP A 341 -34.46 -28.01 -2.91
CA TRP A 341 -35.62 -27.38 -2.25
C TRP A 341 -36.77 -27.15 -3.23
N SER A 342 -36.49 -26.75 -4.47
CA SER A 342 -37.50 -26.60 -5.53
C SER A 342 -38.20 -27.94 -5.86
N ASP A 343 -37.44 -29.04 -5.91
CA ASP A 343 -37.97 -30.38 -6.12
C ASP A 343 -38.88 -30.85 -4.96
N MET A 344 -38.64 -30.32 -3.74
CA MET A 344 -39.52 -30.51 -2.57
C MET A 344 -40.72 -29.55 -2.57
N GLY A 345 -40.89 -28.73 -3.61
CA GLY A 345 -41.98 -27.72 -3.70
C GLY A 345 -41.71 -26.44 -2.95
N LEU A 346 -40.51 -26.22 -2.43
CA LEU A 346 -40.12 -25.01 -1.68
C LEU A 346 -39.43 -23.99 -2.59
N ARG A 347 -40.07 -22.86 -2.84
CA ARG A 347 -39.43 -21.71 -3.50
C ARG A 347 -38.69 -20.89 -2.45
N HIS A 348 -37.39 -21.12 -2.30
CA HIS A 348 -36.56 -20.49 -1.30
C HIS A 348 -35.42 -19.71 -1.96
N ARG A 349 -35.36 -18.40 -1.71
CA ARG A 349 -34.30 -17.53 -2.24
C ARG A 349 -33.03 -17.67 -1.41
N VAL A 350 -31.89 -17.83 -2.07
CA VAL A 350 -30.59 -17.89 -1.41
C VAL A 350 -29.67 -16.81 -1.97
N SER A 351 -29.08 -16.03 -1.08
CA SER A 351 -28.07 -15.06 -1.44
C SER A 351 -26.66 -15.56 -1.13
N ILE A 352 -25.69 -15.10 -1.91
CA ILE A 352 -24.26 -15.36 -1.75
C ILE A 352 -23.48 -14.08 -1.96
N ASN A 353 -22.41 -13.92 -1.18
CA ASN A 353 -21.47 -12.82 -1.32
C ASN A 353 -20.50 -13.09 -2.48
N LEU A 354 -20.26 -12.09 -3.33
CA LEU A 354 -19.22 -12.06 -4.34
C LEU A 354 -18.03 -11.24 -3.86
N SER A 355 -16.81 -11.76 -4.05
CA SER A 355 -15.60 -10.96 -3.82
C SER A 355 -15.33 -10.02 -5.00
N ALA A 356 -14.56 -8.95 -4.75
CA ALA A 356 -14.16 -8.02 -5.79
C ALA A 356 -13.38 -8.72 -6.92
N VAL A 357 -12.50 -9.66 -6.58
CA VAL A 357 -11.72 -10.44 -7.54
C VAL A 357 -12.61 -11.30 -8.45
N GLN A 358 -13.68 -11.88 -7.90
CA GLN A 358 -14.63 -12.65 -8.68
C GLN A 358 -15.45 -11.76 -9.61
N PHE A 359 -15.93 -10.63 -9.09
CA PHE A 359 -16.75 -9.68 -9.83
C PHE A 359 -16.02 -9.06 -11.03
N GLN A 360 -14.72 -8.76 -10.87
CA GLN A 360 -13.85 -8.26 -11.94
C GLN A 360 -13.44 -9.36 -12.95
N SER A 361 -13.65 -10.63 -12.59
CA SER A 361 -13.33 -11.72 -13.50
C SER A 361 -14.36 -11.81 -14.63
N GLU A 362 -13.91 -11.80 -15.89
CA GLU A 362 -14.77 -12.05 -17.07
C GLU A 362 -15.55 -13.37 -16.99
N ARG A 363 -15.15 -14.28 -16.09
CA ARG A 363 -15.74 -15.62 -15.94
C ARG A 363 -17.01 -15.63 -15.11
N ILE A 364 -17.27 -14.62 -14.26
CA ILE A 364 -18.40 -14.67 -13.31
C ILE A 364 -19.75 -14.91 -14.01
N VAL A 365 -20.01 -14.20 -15.10
CA VAL A 365 -21.26 -14.35 -15.87
C VAL A 365 -21.39 -15.77 -16.47
N HIS A 366 -20.26 -16.31 -16.94
CA HIS A 366 -20.22 -17.67 -17.49
C HIS A 366 -20.44 -18.72 -16.38
N ASP A 367 -19.80 -18.57 -15.23
CA ASP A 367 -19.92 -19.49 -14.10
C ASP A 367 -21.37 -19.52 -13.55
N VAL A 368 -22.02 -18.37 -13.43
CA VAL A 368 -23.43 -18.27 -13.03
C VAL A 368 -24.34 -18.91 -14.08
N ARG A 369 -24.15 -18.59 -15.36
CA ARG A 369 -24.93 -19.19 -16.46
C ARG A 369 -24.85 -20.70 -16.44
N ASN A 370 -23.65 -21.25 -16.36
CA ASN A 370 -23.44 -22.69 -16.33
C ASN A 370 -24.15 -23.37 -15.16
N ALA A 371 -24.06 -22.75 -13.96
CA ALA A 371 -24.73 -23.29 -12.78
C ALA A 371 -26.27 -23.29 -12.93
N LEU A 372 -26.81 -22.21 -13.50
CA LEU A 372 -28.27 -22.11 -13.79
C LEU A 372 -28.70 -23.15 -14.84
N GLU A 373 -27.95 -23.33 -15.93
CA GLU A 373 -28.23 -24.31 -16.97
C GLU A 373 -28.14 -25.77 -16.46
N GLN A 374 -27.11 -26.06 -15.65
CA GLN A 374 -26.92 -27.40 -15.09
C GLN A 374 -28.00 -27.79 -14.09
N THR A 375 -28.49 -26.83 -13.30
CA THR A 375 -29.46 -27.11 -12.25
C THR A 375 -30.90 -26.90 -12.70
N GLY A 376 -31.14 -26.04 -13.71
CA GLY A 376 -32.46 -25.70 -14.21
C GLY A 376 -33.34 -25.02 -13.16
N ILE A 377 -32.75 -24.30 -12.20
CA ILE A 377 -33.50 -23.54 -11.19
C ILE A 377 -34.10 -22.28 -11.79
N ASP A 378 -35.12 -21.75 -11.14
CA ASP A 378 -35.58 -20.37 -11.40
C ASP A 378 -34.48 -19.38 -11.00
N PRO A 379 -33.89 -18.63 -11.95
CA PRO A 379 -32.78 -17.71 -11.65
C PRO A 379 -33.09 -16.70 -10.56
N SER A 380 -34.36 -16.29 -10.41
CA SER A 380 -34.80 -15.34 -9.39
C SER A 380 -34.65 -15.83 -7.95
N LEU A 381 -34.36 -17.12 -7.76
CA LEU A 381 -34.06 -17.73 -6.46
C LEU A 381 -32.60 -17.60 -6.05
N LEU A 382 -31.69 -17.25 -6.98
CA LEU A 382 -30.31 -16.93 -6.69
C LEU A 382 -30.15 -15.41 -6.58
N GLU A 383 -29.57 -14.93 -5.47
CA GLU A 383 -29.26 -13.52 -5.24
C GLU A 383 -27.73 -13.38 -5.06
N LEU A 384 -27.14 -12.44 -5.78
CA LEU A 384 -25.72 -12.14 -5.71
C LEU A 384 -25.53 -10.81 -4.96
N GLU A 385 -24.77 -10.85 -3.89
CA GLU A 385 -24.47 -9.69 -3.04
C GLU A 385 -23.11 -9.13 -3.40
N ILE A 386 -23.05 -7.85 -3.74
CA ILE A 386 -21.83 -7.09 -4.05
C ILE A 386 -21.69 -5.95 -3.06
N THR A 387 -20.48 -5.64 -2.66
CA THR A 387 -20.28 -4.49 -1.76
C THR A 387 -20.49 -3.17 -2.48
N GLU A 388 -20.83 -2.13 -1.72
CA GLU A 388 -20.99 -0.78 -2.24
C GLU A 388 -19.77 -0.33 -3.06
N SER A 389 -18.56 -0.61 -2.57
CA SER A 389 -17.31 -0.24 -3.24
C SER A 389 -17.08 -0.93 -4.59
N MET A 390 -17.58 -2.14 -4.76
CA MET A 390 -17.54 -2.84 -6.06
C MET A 390 -18.47 -2.21 -7.09
N ALA A 391 -19.62 -1.73 -6.65
CA ALA A 391 -20.62 -1.06 -7.50
C ALA A 391 -20.19 0.36 -7.92
N MET A 392 -19.25 0.99 -7.22
CA MET A 392 -18.80 2.36 -7.47
C MET A 392 -17.91 2.50 -8.71
N ASN A 393 -17.24 1.45 -9.17
CA ASN A 393 -16.41 1.47 -10.38
C ASN A 393 -17.30 1.20 -11.62
N ILE A 394 -18.13 2.20 -11.97
CA ILE A 394 -19.37 2.07 -12.74
C ILE A 394 -19.16 1.54 -14.15
N ASP A 395 -18.18 2.05 -14.88
CA ASP A 395 -18.01 1.72 -16.29
C ASP A 395 -17.63 0.24 -16.47
N GLU A 396 -16.86 -0.33 -15.55
CA GLU A 396 -16.51 -1.75 -15.53
C GLU A 396 -17.62 -2.61 -14.92
N ALA A 397 -18.17 -2.17 -13.78
CA ALA A 397 -19.20 -2.90 -13.05
C ALA A 397 -20.53 -3.01 -13.82
N MET A 398 -20.94 -1.97 -14.53
CA MET A 398 -22.23 -1.91 -15.20
C MET A 398 -22.42 -3.01 -16.23
N HIS A 399 -21.38 -3.29 -17.03
CA HIS A 399 -21.46 -4.36 -18.04
C HIS A 399 -21.73 -5.72 -17.41
N THR A 400 -20.98 -6.07 -16.36
CA THR A 400 -21.13 -7.34 -15.63
C THR A 400 -22.50 -7.42 -14.94
N LEU A 401 -22.95 -6.34 -14.30
CA LEU A 401 -24.25 -6.29 -13.62
C LEU A 401 -25.43 -6.45 -14.59
N ILE A 402 -25.39 -5.80 -15.76
CA ILE A 402 -26.41 -5.96 -16.80
C ILE A 402 -26.43 -7.42 -17.29
N GLN A 403 -25.29 -8.02 -17.53
CA GLN A 403 -25.23 -9.41 -17.98
C GLN A 403 -25.79 -10.38 -16.94
N LEU A 404 -25.43 -10.22 -15.65
CA LEU A 404 -25.98 -11.03 -14.56
C LEU A 404 -27.49 -10.83 -14.42
N ASN A 405 -27.96 -9.58 -14.46
CA ASN A 405 -29.40 -9.29 -14.41
C ASN A 405 -30.16 -9.93 -15.58
N ASN A 406 -29.58 -9.93 -16.79
CA ASN A 406 -30.18 -10.57 -17.97
C ASN A 406 -30.25 -12.10 -17.85
N LEU A 407 -29.46 -12.72 -16.98
CA LEU A 407 -29.64 -14.15 -16.62
C LEU A 407 -30.85 -14.36 -15.71
N GLY A 408 -31.45 -13.30 -15.18
CA GLY A 408 -32.61 -13.36 -14.31
C GLY A 408 -32.28 -13.54 -12.81
N VAL A 409 -31.01 -13.52 -12.43
CA VAL A 409 -30.61 -13.55 -11.01
C VAL A 409 -30.87 -12.21 -10.34
N ARG A 410 -31.05 -12.23 -9.04
CA ARG A 410 -31.22 -11.00 -8.26
C ARG A 410 -29.86 -10.43 -7.87
N LEU A 411 -29.78 -9.12 -7.80
CA LEU A 411 -28.59 -8.40 -7.41
C LEU A 411 -28.90 -7.53 -6.20
N SER A 412 -28.05 -7.53 -5.19
CA SER A 412 -28.14 -6.66 -4.02
C SER A 412 -26.81 -5.97 -3.72
N ILE A 413 -26.89 -4.76 -3.17
CA ILE A 413 -25.72 -4.05 -2.64
C ILE A 413 -25.63 -4.34 -1.16
N ASP A 414 -24.48 -4.81 -0.74
CA ASP A 414 -24.10 -5.09 0.65
C ASP A 414 -23.32 -3.94 1.28
N ASP A 415 -23.28 -3.89 2.63
CA ASP A 415 -22.59 -2.88 3.44
C ASP A 415 -22.97 -1.43 3.08
N PHE A 416 -24.23 -1.20 2.65
CA PHE A 416 -24.67 0.09 2.16
C PHE A 416 -24.68 1.17 3.25
N GLY A 417 -24.09 2.32 2.93
CA GLY A 417 -23.97 3.50 3.80
C GLY A 417 -22.60 3.64 4.45
N THR A 418 -21.69 2.67 4.28
CA THR A 418 -20.32 2.76 4.83
C THR A 418 -19.34 3.47 3.88
N GLY A 419 -19.75 3.70 2.62
CA GLY A 419 -18.97 4.35 1.57
C GLY A 419 -19.52 5.72 1.15
N TYR A 420 -18.88 6.35 0.17
CA TYR A 420 -19.31 7.60 -0.45
C TYR A 420 -20.24 7.30 -1.64
N SER A 421 -21.47 6.90 -1.40
CA SER A 421 -22.42 6.68 -2.49
C SER A 421 -22.85 7.99 -3.15
N SER A 422 -22.54 8.16 -4.41
CA SER A 422 -23.21 9.17 -5.23
C SER A 422 -24.61 8.65 -5.61
N LEU A 423 -25.66 9.30 -5.13
CA LEU A 423 -27.07 8.96 -5.40
C LEU A 423 -27.40 8.85 -6.90
N ASN A 424 -26.65 9.55 -7.76
CA ASN A 424 -26.83 9.52 -9.20
C ASN A 424 -26.58 8.13 -9.83
N TYR A 425 -25.80 7.29 -9.16
CA TYR A 425 -25.42 5.99 -9.71
C TYR A 425 -26.39 4.88 -9.32
N LEU A 426 -26.93 4.96 -8.10
CA LEU A 426 -27.86 3.94 -7.60
C LEU A 426 -29.06 3.75 -8.54
N ASN A 427 -29.58 4.84 -9.10
CA ASN A 427 -30.71 4.82 -10.06
C ASN A 427 -30.39 4.10 -11.39
N ARG A 428 -29.11 3.94 -11.73
CA ARG A 428 -28.68 3.33 -13.00
C ARG A 428 -28.32 1.84 -12.86
N LEU A 429 -28.11 1.39 -11.63
CA LEU A 429 -27.70 0.01 -11.37
C LEU A 429 -28.89 -0.94 -11.49
N PRO A 430 -28.76 -2.07 -12.18
CA PRO A 430 -29.82 -3.07 -12.32
C PRO A 430 -29.90 -3.96 -11.05
N ILE A 431 -30.14 -3.33 -9.90
CA ILE A 431 -30.19 -3.98 -8.59
C ILE A 431 -31.64 -4.09 -8.09
N HIS A 432 -31.86 -4.97 -7.12
CA HIS A 432 -33.18 -5.27 -6.58
C HIS A 432 -33.29 -4.94 -5.09
N GLN A 433 -32.17 -4.83 -4.39
CA GLN A 433 -32.15 -4.76 -2.94
C GLN A 433 -30.90 -4.02 -2.41
N LEU A 434 -31.09 -3.32 -1.28
CA LEU A 434 -30.01 -2.73 -0.49
C LEU A 434 -29.97 -3.43 0.88
N LYS A 435 -28.78 -3.74 1.37
CA LYS A 435 -28.55 -4.28 2.71
C LYS A 435 -27.91 -3.18 3.55
N ILE A 436 -28.58 -2.79 4.62
CA ILE A 436 -28.06 -1.80 5.58
C ILE A 436 -27.03 -2.48 6.45
N ASP A 437 -25.81 -1.96 6.45
CA ASP A 437 -24.72 -2.50 7.23
C ASP A 437 -25.03 -2.56 8.74
N ARG A 438 -24.55 -3.61 9.37
CA ARG A 438 -24.72 -3.87 10.79
C ARG A 438 -24.32 -2.70 11.69
N SER A 439 -23.28 -1.91 11.31
CA SER A 439 -22.79 -0.79 12.13
C SER A 439 -23.86 0.27 12.39
N PHE A 440 -24.81 0.45 11.48
CA PHE A 440 -25.94 1.38 11.68
C PHE A 440 -27.06 0.77 12.51
N ILE A 441 -27.18 -0.55 12.52
CA ILE A 441 -28.24 -1.27 13.25
C ILE A 441 -27.83 -1.52 14.69
N GLN A 442 -26.56 -1.81 14.97
CA GLN A 442 -26.06 -2.20 16.29
C GLN A 442 -26.42 -1.17 17.39
N ASP A 443 -26.27 0.12 17.10
CA ASP A 443 -26.51 1.23 18.05
C ASP A 443 -27.71 2.11 17.65
N ILE A 444 -28.65 1.62 16.84
CA ILE A 444 -29.75 2.41 16.30
C ILE A 444 -30.67 2.99 17.40
N ASN A 445 -30.76 2.30 18.53
CA ASN A 445 -31.54 2.73 19.70
C ASN A 445 -30.78 3.69 20.62
N LEU A 446 -29.46 3.85 20.44
CA LEU A 446 -28.59 4.66 21.29
C LEU A 446 -28.11 5.95 20.59
N LYS A 447 -27.99 5.92 19.29
CA LYS A 447 -27.45 7.00 18.46
C LYS A 447 -28.51 7.53 17.49
N PRO A 448 -29.06 8.74 17.70
CA PRO A 448 -30.05 9.35 16.79
C PRO A 448 -29.55 9.47 15.35
N GLU A 449 -28.23 9.60 15.16
CA GLU A 449 -27.59 9.68 13.85
C GLU A 449 -27.80 8.39 13.06
N ASN A 450 -27.66 7.23 13.70
CA ASN A 450 -27.87 5.92 13.08
C ASN A 450 -29.35 5.74 12.67
N GLU A 451 -30.29 6.17 13.52
CA GLU A 451 -31.71 6.14 13.21
C GLU A 451 -32.04 7.02 12.00
N ALA A 452 -31.43 8.21 11.91
CA ALA A 452 -31.60 9.12 10.77
C ALA A 452 -31.03 8.52 9.48
N ILE A 453 -29.85 7.87 9.54
CA ILE A 453 -29.22 7.21 8.38
C ILE A 453 -30.12 6.07 7.89
N VAL A 454 -30.58 5.19 8.78
CA VAL A 454 -31.45 4.07 8.42
C VAL A 454 -32.74 4.57 7.79
N SER A 455 -33.37 5.60 8.35
CA SER A 455 -34.56 6.25 7.78
C SER A 455 -34.31 6.79 6.38
N ALA A 456 -33.16 7.45 6.17
CA ALA A 456 -32.79 8.00 4.87
C ALA A 456 -32.57 6.89 3.83
N ILE A 457 -31.89 5.80 4.20
CA ILE A 457 -31.66 4.65 3.32
C ILE A 457 -32.99 3.99 2.92
N VAL A 458 -33.89 3.75 3.86
CA VAL A 458 -35.19 3.15 3.55
C VAL A 458 -36.00 4.04 2.60
N SER A 459 -36.06 5.35 2.88
CA SER A 459 -36.77 6.32 2.00
C SER A 459 -36.14 6.39 0.60
N LEU A 460 -34.82 6.33 0.52
CA LEU A 460 -34.12 6.30 -0.75
C LEU A 460 -34.47 5.04 -1.56
N ALA A 461 -34.41 3.88 -0.92
CA ALA A 461 -34.73 2.60 -1.55
C ALA A 461 -36.18 2.55 -2.04
N GLU A 462 -37.15 3.06 -1.27
CA GLU A 462 -38.55 3.17 -1.69
C GLU A 462 -38.69 4.00 -2.97
N ASN A 463 -38.00 5.15 -3.08
CA ASN A 463 -38.02 5.99 -4.27
C ASN A 463 -37.44 5.32 -5.53
N PHE A 464 -36.49 4.39 -5.35
CA PHE A 464 -35.88 3.60 -6.44
C PHE A 464 -36.54 2.23 -6.62
N HIS A 465 -37.65 1.94 -5.94
CA HIS A 465 -38.32 0.65 -5.97
C HIS A 465 -37.45 -0.54 -5.56
N LEU A 466 -36.51 -0.30 -4.68
CA LEU A 466 -35.62 -1.30 -4.13
C LEU A 466 -36.13 -1.84 -2.80
N ARG A 467 -35.88 -3.11 -2.52
CA ARG A 467 -36.14 -3.67 -1.20
C ARG A 467 -34.95 -3.34 -0.26
N VAL A 468 -35.24 -3.33 1.03
CA VAL A 468 -34.21 -3.08 2.05
C VAL A 468 -34.17 -4.25 3.02
N VAL A 469 -32.96 -4.74 3.30
CA VAL A 469 -32.65 -5.68 4.40
C VAL A 469 -31.86 -4.95 5.46
N ALA A 470 -32.28 -5.03 6.71
CA ALA A 470 -31.49 -4.58 7.84
C ALA A 470 -30.69 -5.76 8.42
N GLU A 471 -29.37 -5.60 8.50
CA GLU A 471 -28.47 -6.62 9.00
C GLU A 471 -28.08 -6.45 10.45
N GLY A 472 -27.71 -7.56 11.10
CA GLY A 472 -27.22 -7.54 12.47
C GLY A 472 -28.26 -7.18 13.51
N VAL A 473 -29.54 -7.51 13.25
CA VAL A 473 -30.61 -7.31 14.24
C VAL A 473 -30.45 -8.30 15.38
N GLU A 474 -30.19 -7.81 16.59
CA GLU A 474 -29.92 -8.60 17.78
C GLU A 474 -30.96 -8.41 18.90
N THR A 475 -31.77 -7.33 18.83
CA THR A 475 -32.71 -7.00 19.91
C THR A 475 -34.12 -6.65 19.36
N GLU A 476 -35.13 -6.89 20.20
CA GLU A 476 -36.54 -6.48 19.91
C GLU A 476 -36.68 -4.96 19.76
N GLU A 477 -35.83 -4.18 20.41
CA GLU A 477 -35.83 -2.72 20.31
C GLU A 477 -35.44 -2.28 18.91
N GLN A 478 -34.34 -2.83 18.38
CA GLN A 478 -33.92 -2.59 16.99
C GLN A 478 -35.04 -2.98 16.00
N LEU A 479 -35.67 -4.13 16.24
CA LEU A 479 -36.77 -4.60 15.39
C LEU A 479 -37.94 -3.61 15.40
N ARG A 480 -38.28 -3.02 16.56
CA ARG A 480 -39.36 -2.00 16.65
C ARG A 480 -39.04 -0.74 15.87
N ILE A 481 -37.82 -0.26 15.95
CA ILE A 481 -37.35 0.92 15.22
C ILE A 481 -37.44 0.65 13.70
N LEU A 482 -36.95 -0.49 13.24
CA LEU A 482 -36.98 -0.89 11.83
C LEU A 482 -38.44 -1.01 11.31
N LYS A 483 -39.38 -1.50 12.14
CA LYS A 483 -40.81 -1.52 11.81
C LYS A 483 -41.41 -0.11 11.66
N LYS A 484 -40.98 0.84 12.50
CA LYS A 484 -41.41 2.26 12.42
C LYS A 484 -41.04 2.86 11.07
N TYR A 485 -39.85 2.53 10.54
CA TYR A 485 -39.36 3.02 9.24
C TYR A 485 -39.79 2.15 8.04
N ARG A 486 -40.58 1.10 8.25
CA ARG A 486 -41.10 0.21 7.20
C ARG A 486 -39.98 -0.49 6.41
N CYS A 487 -38.86 -0.84 7.06
CA CYS A 487 -37.90 -1.71 6.45
C CYS A 487 -38.56 -3.01 5.95
N HIS A 488 -38.10 -3.60 4.86
CA HIS A 488 -38.80 -4.72 4.24
C HIS A 488 -38.40 -6.08 4.85
N GLU A 489 -37.13 -6.29 5.01
CA GLU A 489 -36.54 -7.56 5.44
C GLU A 489 -35.54 -7.35 6.57
N VAL A 490 -35.35 -8.36 7.39
CA VAL A 490 -34.40 -8.33 8.50
C VAL A 490 -33.61 -9.63 8.58
N GLN A 491 -32.37 -9.49 9.03
CA GLN A 491 -31.45 -10.60 9.27
C GLN A 491 -30.63 -10.30 10.52
N GLY A 492 -30.44 -11.29 11.40
CA GLY A 492 -29.63 -11.09 12.58
C GLY A 492 -29.77 -12.20 13.63
N PHE A 493 -28.98 -12.09 14.69
CA PHE A 493 -28.92 -13.10 15.75
C PHE A 493 -30.17 -13.13 16.64
N LEU A 494 -31.02 -12.11 16.56
CA LEU A 494 -32.34 -12.14 17.18
C LEU A 494 -33.17 -13.34 16.68
N PHE A 495 -33.05 -13.65 15.39
CA PHE A 495 -33.79 -14.73 14.75
C PHE A 495 -32.98 -16.03 14.71
N GLN A 496 -31.75 -15.94 14.19
CA GLN A 496 -30.92 -17.10 13.98
C GLN A 496 -29.45 -16.73 13.74
N LYS A 497 -28.53 -17.47 14.35
CA LYS A 497 -27.12 -17.51 13.93
C LYS A 497 -26.99 -18.40 12.68
N PRO A 498 -25.95 -18.19 11.84
CA PRO A 498 -25.69 -19.09 10.72
C PRO A 498 -25.62 -20.57 11.17
N LEU A 499 -26.42 -21.44 10.58
CA LEU A 499 -26.52 -22.86 10.92
C LEU A 499 -26.04 -23.73 9.76
N PRO A 500 -25.49 -24.94 10.04
CA PRO A 500 -25.29 -25.97 9.03
C PRO A 500 -26.60 -26.32 8.33
N LEU A 501 -26.52 -26.83 7.09
CA LEU A 501 -27.66 -27.14 6.24
C LEU A 501 -28.74 -27.96 6.97
N GLU A 502 -28.36 -29.06 7.60
CA GLU A 502 -29.28 -29.99 8.27
C GLU A 502 -30.08 -29.32 9.40
N GLU A 503 -29.44 -28.41 10.13
CA GLU A 503 -30.11 -27.67 11.22
C GLU A 503 -30.99 -26.57 10.66
N PHE A 504 -30.59 -25.94 9.58
CA PHE A 504 -31.37 -24.91 8.89
C PHE A 504 -32.64 -25.52 8.29
N GLU A 505 -32.56 -26.68 7.63
CA GLU A 505 -33.72 -27.38 7.04
C GLU A 505 -34.78 -27.76 8.08
N LYS A 506 -34.41 -28.14 9.29
CA LYS A 506 -35.36 -28.38 10.39
C LYS A 506 -36.22 -27.16 10.72
N ARG A 507 -35.73 -25.94 10.43
CA ARG A 507 -36.50 -24.71 10.62
C ARG A 507 -37.35 -24.35 9.41
N LEU A 508 -36.89 -24.69 8.20
CA LEU A 508 -37.68 -24.52 6.99
C LEU A 508 -38.86 -25.48 6.90
N PHE A 509 -38.65 -26.69 7.38
CA PHE A 509 -39.65 -27.76 7.42
C PHE A 509 -39.97 -28.14 8.86
N PRO A 510 -40.66 -27.28 9.63
CA PRO A 510 -41.04 -27.64 10.98
C PRO A 510 -41.91 -28.90 10.90
N VAL A 511 -41.43 -29.98 11.51
CA VAL A 511 -42.23 -31.19 11.67
C VAL A 511 -43.49 -30.78 12.38
N SER A 512 -44.64 -30.83 11.67
CA SER A 512 -45.96 -30.63 12.27
C SER A 512 -46.04 -31.62 13.43
N ARG A 513 -45.99 -31.14 14.68
CA ARG A 513 -46.36 -31.97 15.79
C ARG A 513 -47.85 -32.29 15.61
N SER A 514 -48.10 -33.51 15.09
CA SER A 514 -49.40 -34.16 15.08
C SER A 514 -49.89 -34.41 16.50
#